data_d8aaeed3d579d196c2503797ecd58abd
#
_entry.id   d8aaeed3d579d196c2503797ecd58abd
#
_cell.length_a   1.000
_cell.length_b   1.000
_cell.length_c   1.000
_cell.angle_alpha   90.00
_cell.angle_beta   90.00
_cell.angle_gamma   90.00
#
_symmetry.space_group_name_H-M   'P 1'
#
loop_
_entity.id
_entity.type
_entity.pdbx_description
1 polymer ?
#
loop_
_entity_poly.entity_id
_entity_poly.type
_entity_poly.pdbx_seq_one_letter_code
_entity_poly.pdbx_strand_id
1 'polypeptide(L)'
;MEGLRTIAILELLTGVGLILFWIGFFTIGLAPKNPPKGYMEYEHSFPLPDGLLAILLLVAGTLLLLNNPLGSHLSLIAAGALLFLGVLDFSFNIQNGVYKISKSDLILNAFLNIWCVGFGIAIAMMVV
;
A
#
# COMPACT_ATOMS: atom_id res chain seq x y z
N MET A 1 -1.92 -24.27 -7.64
CA MET A 1 -2.67 -23.08 -7.26
C MET A 1 -1.96 -21.82 -7.75
N GLU A 2 -2.12 -21.57 -9.04
CA GLU A 2 -1.44 -20.44 -9.67
C GLU A 2 -1.93 -19.10 -9.16
N GLY A 3 -3.23 -19.00 -8.82
CA GLY A 3 -3.79 -17.75 -8.29
C GLY A 3 -3.14 -17.32 -6.98
N LEU A 4 -2.92 -18.25 -6.05
CA LEU A 4 -2.25 -17.94 -4.79
C LEU A 4 -0.78 -17.61 -5.00
N ARG A 5 -0.14 -18.24 -5.96
CA ARG A 5 1.25 -17.91 -6.29
C ARG A 5 1.35 -16.49 -6.84
N THR A 6 0.44 -16.11 -7.71
CA THR A 6 0.38 -14.74 -8.23
C THR A 6 0.17 -13.74 -7.11
N ILE A 7 -0.78 -14.01 -6.21
CA ILE A 7 -1.01 -13.15 -5.03
C ILE A 7 0.27 -13.02 -4.20
N ALA A 8 0.95 -14.15 -3.95
CA ALA A 8 2.19 -14.14 -3.17
C ALA A 8 3.26 -13.25 -3.79
N ILE A 9 3.45 -13.36 -5.10
CA ILE A 9 4.44 -12.54 -5.81
C ILE A 9 4.05 -11.06 -5.74
N LEU A 10 2.77 -10.75 -5.92
CA LEU A 10 2.30 -9.36 -5.83
C LEU A 10 2.42 -8.82 -4.40
N GLU A 11 2.23 -9.65 -3.38
CA GLU A 11 2.47 -9.24 -2.00
C GLU A 11 3.93 -8.88 -1.77
N LEU A 12 4.86 -9.70 -2.28
CA LEU A 12 6.28 -9.42 -2.16
C LEU A 12 6.65 -8.12 -2.89
N LEU A 13 6.13 -7.93 -4.10
CA LEU A 13 6.37 -6.71 -4.87
C LEU A 13 5.79 -5.48 -4.18
N THR A 14 4.58 -5.60 -3.62
CA THR A 14 3.95 -4.49 -2.90
C THR A 14 4.73 -4.13 -1.64
N GLY A 15 5.19 -5.13 -0.90
CA GLY A 15 6.01 -4.90 0.30
C GLY A 15 7.30 -4.17 -0.03
N VAL A 16 8.01 -4.61 -1.06
CA VAL A 16 9.22 -3.92 -1.54
C VAL A 16 8.88 -2.52 -2.01
N GLY A 17 7.77 -2.37 -2.74
CA GLY A 17 7.33 -1.08 -3.25
C GLY A 17 7.04 -0.07 -2.13
N LEU A 18 6.41 -0.50 -1.04
CA LEU A 18 6.16 0.37 0.12
C LEU A 18 7.47 0.88 0.72
N ILE A 19 8.45 -0.01 0.87
CA ILE A 19 9.76 0.37 1.41
C ILE A 19 10.43 1.38 0.48
N LEU A 20 10.44 1.10 -0.83
CA LEU A 20 11.06 1.98 -1.82
C LEU A 20 10.34 3.33 -1.89
N PHE A 21 9.01 3.34 -1.76
CA PHE A 21 8.24 4.59 -1.77
C PHE A 21 8.70 5.52 -0.64
N TRP A 22 8.83 5.00 0.59
CA TRP A 22 9.23 5.84 1.71
C TRP A 22 10.69 6.26 1.65
N ILE A 23 11.56 5.40 1.12
CA ILE A 23 12.95 5.80 0.86
C ILE A 23 12.95 6.96 -0.15
N GLY A 24 12.18 6.84 -1.23
CA GLY A 24 12.07 7.90 -2.23
C GLY A 24 11.44 9.18 -1.68
N PHE A 25 10.41 9.03 -0.84
CA PHE A 25 9.72 10.18 -0.24
C PHE A 25 10.69 11.05 0.57
N PHE A 26 11.56 10.41 1.36
CA PHE A 26 12.50 11.13 2.22
C PHE A 26 13.82 11.52 1.54
N THR A 27 14.15 10.92 0.40
CA THR A 27 15.44 11.19 -0.27
C THR A 27 15.28 12.04 -1.53
N ILE A 28 14.42 11.64 -2.47
CA ILE A 28 14.26 12.36 -3.75
C ILE A 28 13.06 13.30 -3.77
N GLY A 29 12.28 13.34 -2.68
CA GLY A 29 11.19 14.30 -2.56
C GLY A 29 9.97 13.98 -3.39
N LEU A 30 9.29 12.85 -3.10
CA LEU A 30 8.05 12.50 -3.80
C LEU A 30 6.84 13.31 -3.34
N ALA A 31 7.00 14.12 -2.28
CA ALA A 31 5.92 15.00 -1.82
C ALA A 31 5.65 16.12 -2.84
N PRO A 32 4.41 16.64 -2.90
CA PRO A 32 4.13 17.82 -3.73
C PRO A 32 4.99 19.00 -3.32
N LYS A 33 5.35 19.87 -4.29
CA LYS A 33 6.16 21.05 -4.02
C LYS A 33 5.46 22.03 -3.10
N ASN A 34 4.15 22.18 -3.25
CA ASN A 34 3.33 23.06 -2.42
C ASN A 34 2.23 22.22 -1.78
N PRO A 35 2.56 21.45 -0.73
CA PRO A 35 1.58 20.56 -0.13
C PRO A 35 0.48 21.35 0.57
N PRO A 36 -0.77 20.81 0.59
CA PRO A 36 -1.83 21.44 1.36
C PRO A 36 -1.52 21.43 2.85
N LYS A 37 -2.19 22.31 3.60
CA LYS A 37 -2.02 22.39 5.04
C LYS A 37 -2.31 21.04 5.68
N GLY A 38 -1.41 20.60 6.56
CA GLY A 38 -1.55 19.31 7.24
C GLY A 38 -1.03 18.11 6.47
N TYR A 39 -0.65 18.28 5.18
CA TYR A 39 -0.20 17.18 4.34
C TYR A 39 1.03 16.48 4.92
N MET A 40 2.05 17.25 5.31
CA MET A 40 3.30 16.66 5.80
C MET A 40 3.10 15.94 7.13
N GLU A 41 2.30 16.51 8.03
CA GLU A 41 1.98 15.88 9.31
C GLU A 41 1.22 14.57 9.09
N TYR A 42 0.25 14.56 8.16
CA TYR A 42 -0.50 13.38 7.81
C TYR A 42 0.41 12.29 7.23
N GLU A 43 1.24 12.66 6.25
CA GLU A 43 2.12 11.69 5.57
C GLU A 43 3.17 11.14 6.53
N HIS A 44 3.70 11.94 7.45
CA HIS A 44 4.68 11.45 8.42
C HIS A 44 4.10 10.46 9.43
N SER A 45 2.78 10.29 9.46
CA SER A 45 2.13 9.27 10.29
C SER A 45 2.22 7.86 9.67
N PHE A 46 2.56 7.74 8.40
CA PHE A 46 2.47 6.49 7.65
C PHE A 46 3.74 5.63 7.59
N PRO A 47 4.97 6.17 7.70
CA PRO A 47 6.15 5.32 7.56
C PRO A 47 6.17 4.12 8.51
N LEU A 48 5.75 4.30 9.75
CA LEU A 48 5.70 3.19 10.70
C LEU A 48 4.63 2.16 10.35
N PRO A 49 3.33 2.54 10.17
CA PRO A 49 2.33 1.57 9.76
C PRO A 49 2.64 0.90 8.42
N ASP A 50 3.12 1.67 7.44
CA ASP A 50 3.46 1.13 6.13
C ASP A 50 4.67 0.20 6.19
N GLY A 51 5.64 0.50 7.05
CA GLY A 51 6.77 -0.39 7.28
C GLY A 51 6.34 -1.72 7.88
N LEU A 52 5.44 -1.67 8.86
CA LEU A 52 4.87 -2.89 9.44
C LEU A 52 4.06 -3.68 8.42
N LEU A 53 3.27 -2.98 7.59
CA LEU A 53 2.52 -3.61 6.52
C LEU A 53 3.46 -4.24 5.49
N ALA A 54 4.56 -3.57 5.15
CA ALA A 54 5.54 -4.12 4.22
C ALA A 54 6.13 -5.43 4.75
N ILE A 55 6.51 -5.46 6.02
CA ILE A 55 7.02 -6.68 6.66
C ILE A 55 5.96 -7.78 6.61
N LEU A 56 4.72 -7.44 6.95
CA LEU A 56 3.61 -8.39 6.93
C LEU A 56 3.40 -8.97 5.53
N LEU A 57 3.42 -8.14 4.50
CA LEU A 57 3.27 -8.59 3.12
C LEU A 57 4.44 -9.49 2.69
N LEU A 58 5.66 -9.14 3.06
CA LEU A 58 6.83 -9.96 2.73
C LEU A 58 6.76 -11.33 3.40
N VAL A 59 6.38 -11.37 4.67
CA VAL A 59 6.23 -12.64 5.39
C VAL A 59 5.07 -13.45 4.83
N ALA A 60 3.91 -12.82 4.61
CA ALA A 60 2.73 -13.51 4.08
C ALA A 60 3.00 -14.09 2.70
N GLY A 61 3.60 -13.30 1.80
CA GLY A 61 3.93 -13.76 0.46
C GLY A 61 4.90 -14.93 0.46
N THR A 62 5.93 -14.85 1.31
CA THR A 62 6.91 -15.94 1.44
C THR A 62 6.22 -17.21 1.94
N LEU A 63 5.38 -17.11 2.95
CA LEU A 63 4.68 -18.27 3.50
C LEU A 63 3.69 -18.88 2.49
N LEU A 64 3.02 -18.03 1.69
CA LEU A 64 2.16 -18.55 0.62
C LEU A 64 2.99 -19.35 -0.40
N LEU A 65 4.17 -18.86 -0.79
CA LEU A 65 5.03 -19.58 -1.72
C LEU A 65 5.52 -20.90 -1.15
N LEU A 66 5.68 -20.97 0.17
CA LEU A 66 6.09 -22.19 0.86
C LEU A 66 4.91 -23.12 1.20
N ASN A 67 3.72 -22.79 0.74
CA ASN A 67 2.49 -23.54 1.01
C ASN A 67 2.21 -23.69 2.51
N ASN A 68 2.58 -22.68 3.31
CA ASN A 68 2.31 -22.67 4.74
C ASN A 68 0.94 -22.04 4.99
N PRO A 69 0.03 -22.70 5.73
CA PRO A 69 -1.32 -22.17 5.98
C PRO A 69 -1.35 -20.81 6.66
N LEU A 70 -0.33 -20.49 7.44
CA LEU A 70 -0.23 -19.18 8.10
C LEU A 70 -0.15 -18.04 7.09
N GLY A 71 0.39 -18.31 5.89
CA GLY A 71 0.44 -17.31 4.82
C GLY A 71 -0.92 -16.74 4.47
N SER A 72 -1.95 -17.59 4.39
CA SER A 72 -3.31 -17.13 4.10
C SER A 72 -3.85 -16.23 5.21
N HIS A 73 -3.63 -16.60 6.47
CA HIS A 73 -4.09 -15.78 7.58
C HIS A 73 -3.43 -14.40 7.59
N LEU A 74 -2.11 -14.37 7.41
CA LEU A 74 -1.39 -13.10 7.37
C LEU A 74 -1.76 -12.27 6.16
N SER A 75 -2.03 -12.91 5.02
CA SER A 75 -2.50 -12.21 3.83
C SER A 75 -3.84 -11.52 4.06
N LEU A 76 -4.76 -12.16 4.78
CA LEU A 76 -6.06 -11.54 5.09
C LEU A 76 -5.90 -10.34 6.01
N ILE A 77 -4.99 -10.40 6.97
CA ILE A 77 -4.69 -9.25 7.83
C ILE A 77 -4.12 -8.12 6.99
N ALA A 78 -3.19 -8.43 6.10
CA ALA A 78 -2.61 -7.44 5.19
C ALA A 78 -3.67 -6.84 4.26
N ALA A 79 -4.61 -7.65 3.77
CA ALA A 79 -5.70 -7.18 2.92
C ALA A 79 -6.55 -6.12 3.65
N GLY A 80 -6.89 -6.38 4.91
CA GLY A 80 -7.63 -5.40 5.70
C GLY A 80 -6.87 -4.10 5.89
N ALA A 81 -5.57 -4.20 6.15
CA ALA A 81 -4.72 -3.01 6.29
C ALA A 81 -4.63 -2.22 4.99
N LEU A 82 -4.44 -2.91 3.85
CA LEU A 82 -4.41 -2.25 2.54
C LEU A 82 -5.71 -1.51 2.23
N LEU A 83 -6.85 -2.16 2.49
CA LEU A 83 -8.16 -1.55 2.27
C LEU A 83 -8.33 -0.31 3.14
N PHE A 84 -8.03 -0.41 4.42
CA PHE A 84 -8.19 0.69 5.35
C PHE A 84 -7.27 1.87 4.97
N LEU A 85 -6.01 1.59 4.72
CA LEU A 85 -5.04 2.64 4.37
C LEU A 85 -5.40 3.28 3.03
N GLY A 86 -5.83 2.49 2.06
CA GLY A 86 -6.22 3.01 0.75
C GLY A 86 -7.42 3.94 0.83
N VAL A 87 -8.46 3.56 1.58
CA VAL A 87 -9.65 4.38 1.76
C VAL A 87 -9.33 5.64 2.55
N LEU A 88 -8.53 5.52 3.62
CA LEU A 88 -8.11 6.66 4.42
C LEU A 88 -7.35 7.68 3.58
N ASP A 89 -6.38 7.21 2.80
CA ASP A 89 -5.58 8.07 1.96
C ASP A 89 -6.40 8.72 0.86
N PHE A 90 -7.31 7.97 0.24
CA PHE A 90 -8.22 8.51 -0.76
C PHE A 90 -9.09 9.62 -0.17
N SER A 91 -9.65 9.39 1.02
CA SER A 91 -10.47 10.37 1.71
C SER A 91 -9.68 11.67 1.97
N PHE A 92 -8.47 11.53 2.51
CA PHE A 92 -7.61 12.70 2.74
C PHE A 92 -7.31 13.44 1.44
N ASN A 93 -6.96 12.71 0.38
CA ASN A 93 -6.57 13.31 -0.88
C ASN A 93 -7.73 14.09 -1.52
N ILE A 94 -8.94 13.57 -1.47
CA ILE A 94 -10.11 14.25 -2.00
C ILE A 94 -10.43 15.50 -1.18
N GLN A 95 -10.45 15.36 0.15
CA GLN A 95 -10.83 16.46 1.02
C GLN A 95 -9.81 17.60 1.01
N ASN A 96 -8.55 17.31 0.74
CA ASN A 96 -7.48 18.30 0.80
C ASN A 96 -6.92 18.67 -0.57
N GLY A 97 -7.57 18.24 -1.64
CA GLY A 97 -7.24 18.64 -3.00
C GLY A 97 -5.92 18.13 -3.53
N VAL A 98 -5.40 17.02 -2.98
CA VAL A 98 -4.10 16.47 -3.41
C VAL A 98 -4.12 16.10 -4.89
N TYR A 99 -5.23 15.55 -5.39
CA TYR A 99 -5.35 15.16 -6.81
C TYR A 99 -5.34 16.35 -7.76
N LYS A 100 -5.57 17.56 -7.24
CA LYS A 100 -5.66 18.79 -8.04
C LYS A 100 -4.36 19.59 -8.04
N ILE A 101 -3.33 19.16 -7.30
CA ILE A 101 -2.07 19.91 -7.18
C ILE A 101 -1.32 19.91 -8.51
N SER A 102 -1.14 18.73 -9.11
CA SER A 102 -0.49 18.59 -10.38
C SER A 102 -0.89 17.27 -11.02
N LYS A 103 -0.55 17.10 -12.31
CA LYS A 103 -0.84 15.87 -13.03
C LYS A 103 -0.04 14.69 -12.47
N SER A 104 1.23 14.90 -12.08
CA SER A 104 2.04 13.83 -11.51
C SER A 104 1.56 13.44 -10.13
N ASP A 105 1.09 14.39 -9.32
CA ASP A 105 0.49 14.07 -8.02
C ASP A 105 -0.80 13.28 -8.17
N LEU A 106 -1.63 13.64 -9.16
CA LEU A 106 -2.84 12.89 -9.47
C LEU A 106 -2.50 11.45 -9.85
N ILE A 107 -1.57 11.25 -10.77
CA ILE A 107 -1.22 9.91 -11.26
C ILE A 107 -0.64 9.06 -10.14
N LEU A 108 0.31 9.59 -9.38
CA LEU A 108 0.96 8.84 -8.31
C LEU A 108 -0.04 8.44 -7.23
N ASN A 109 -0.79 9.41 -6.72
CA ASN A 109 -1.70 9.16 -5.60
C ASN A 109 -2.90 8.29 -6.02
N ALA A 110 -3.45 8.52 -7.22
CA ALA A 110 -4.53 7.69 -7.72
C ALA A 110 -4.07 6.24 -7.90
N PHE A 111 -2.87 6.03 -8.45
CA PHE A 111 -2.32 4.69 -8.60
C PHE A 111 -2.16 4.00 -7.24
N LEU A 112 -1.57 4.68 -6.26
CA LEU A 112 -1.36 4.10 -4.93
C LEU A 112 -2.69 3.74 -4.27
N ASN A 113 -3.68 4.62 -4.37
CA ASN A 113 -4.99 4.38 -3.75
C ASN A 113 -5.73 3.22 -4.43
N ILE A 114 -5.72 3.20 -5.76
CA ILE A 114 -6.38 2.12 -6.51
C ILE A 114 -5.69 0.79 -6.23
N TRP A 115 -4.36 0.77 -6.20
CA TRP A 115 -3.61 -0.45 -5.92
C TRP A 115 -3.93 -0.97 -4.52
N CYS A 116 -3.88 -0.11 -3.49
CA CYS A 116 -4.15 -0.54 -2.13
C CYS A 116 -5.55 -1.14 -1.97
N VAL A 117 -6.57 -0.46 -2.48
CA VAL A 117 -7.95 -0.94 -2.37
C VAL A 117 -8.15 -2.16 -3.25
N GLY A 118 -7.76 -2.09 -4.52
CA GLY A 118 -7.95 -3.17 -5.47
C GLY A 118 -7.20 -4.45 -5.10
N PHE A 119 -5.95 -4.30 -4.69
CA PHE A 119 -5.14 -5.45 -4.29
C PHE A 119 -5.63 -6.04 -2.97
N GLY A 120 -6.05 -5.19 -2.02
CA GLY A 120 -6.66 -5.68 -0.78
C GLY A 120 -7.88 -6.55 -1.06
N ILE A 121 -8.77 -6.10 -1.95
CA ILE A 121 -9.93 -6.88 -2.37
C ILE A 121 -9.49 -8.19 -3.04
N ALA A 122 -8.52 -8.12 -3.95
CA ALA A 122 -8.03 -9.30 -4.66
C ALA A 122 -7.46 -10.35 -3.70
N ILE A 123 -6.68 -9.93 -2.72
CA ILE A 123 -6.16 -10.85 -1.71
C ILE A 123 -7.32 -11.52 -0.97
N ALA A 124 -8.27 -10.73 -0.49
CA ALA A 124 -9.39 -11.25 0.28
C ALA A 124 -10.19 -12.28 -0.51
N MET A 125 -10.40 -12.03 -1.81
CA MET A 125 -11.15 -12.94 -2.66
C MET A 125 -10.40 -14.22 -3.02
N MET A 126 -9.07 -14.13 -3.19
CA MET A 126 -8.27 -15.27 -3.64
C MET A 126 -7.80 -16.16 -2.51
N VAL A 127 -7.67 -15.62 -1.31
CA VAL A 127 -7.07 -16.33 -0.18
C VAL A 127 -8.13 -16.97 0.72
N VAL A 128 -9.36 -16.50 0.64
CA VAL A 128 -10.50 -17.12 1.37
C VAL A 128 -10.91 -18.50 0.73
#